data_15e742b7dd1f4155d927f992ce19e5ef
#
_entry.id   15e742b7dd1f4155d927f992ce19e5ef
#
_cell.length_a   1.000
_cell.length_b   1.000
_cell.length_c   1.000
_cell.angle_alpha   90.00
_cell.angle_beta   90.00
_cell.angle_gamma   90.00
#
_symmetry.space_group_name_H-M   'P 1'
#
loop_
_entity.id
_entity.type
_entity.pdbx_description
1 polymer ?
#
loop_
_entity_poly.entity_id
_entity_poly.type
_entity_poly.pdbx_seq_one_letter_code
_entity_poly.pdbx_strand_id
1 'polypeptide(L)'
;MEIGCGARVRDFDGRRYFYFWHYEHENGRSVRREDYVGRADSEKGRSELLRRMAAYHRRAEQEFARRRARIGGLVSAMYTST
;
A
#
# COMPACT_ATOMS: atom_id res chain seq x y z
N MET A 1 9.75 -8.90 2.05
CA MET A 1 9.00 -7.87 1.30
C MET A 1 8.31 -6.95 2.28
N GLU A 2 8.55 -5.67 2.14
CA GLU A 2 7.92 -4.68 2.99
C GLU A 2 6.57 -4.26 2.38
N ILE A 3 5.57 -4.14 3.25
CA ILE A 3 4.25 -3.64 2.87
C ILE A 3 3.93 -2.50 3.84
N GLY A 4 3.58 -1.36 3.28
CA GLY A 4 3.19 -0.21 4.09
C GLY A 4 2.95 0.99 3.23
N CYS A 5 2.21 1.93 3.77
CA CYS A 5 1.95 3.21 3.12
C CYS A 5 1.65 4.27 4.17
N GLY A 6 1.69 5.50 3.74
CA GLY A 6 1.35 6.61 4.61
C GLY A 6 1.26 7.91 3.83
N ALA A 7 1.01 8.96 4.56
CA ALA A 7 0.90 10.30 3.99
C ALA A 7 2.00 11.21 4.57
N ARG A 8 2.44 12.12 3.73
CA ARG A 8 3.39 13.16 4.12
C ARG A 8 2.85 14.50 3.67
N VAL A 9 3.03 15.52 4.49
CA VAL A 9 2.67 16.89 4.16
C VAL A 9 3.95 17.67 3.90
N ARG A 10 4.00 18.38 2.78
CA ARG A 10 5.11 19.27 2.45
C ARG A 10 4.59 20.69 2.30
N ASP A 11 5.37 21.65 2.81
CA ASP A 11 5.07 23.07 2.70
C ASP A 11 5.89 23.68 1.55
N PHE A 12 5.21 24.38 0.63
CA PHE A 12 5.84 25.17 -0.41
C PHE A 12 5.16 26.52 -0.47
N ASP A 13 5.89 27.59 -0.22
CA ASP A 13 5.41 28.98 -0.29
C ASP A 13 4.13 29.21 0.53
N GLY A 14 4.09 28.66 1.75
CA GLY A 14 2.93 28.81 2.63
C GLY A 14 1.74 27.92 2.29
N ARG A 15 1.88 27.03 1.31
CA ARG A 15 0.84 26.08 0.93
C ARG A 15 1.27 24.68 1.31
N ARG A 16 0.30 23.85 1.72
CA ARG A 16 0.54 22.48 2.12
C ARG A 16 -0.01 21.51 1.08
N TYR A 17 0.80 20.49 0.81
CA TYR A 17 0.48 19.48 -0.19
C TYR A 17 0.63 18.09 0.40
N PHE A 18 -0.28 17.19 0.02
CA PHE A 18 -0.19 15.78 0.39
C PHE A 18 0.66 15.01 -0.60
N TYR A 19 1.52 14.15 -0.06
CA TYR A 19 2.24 13.13 -0.78
C TYR A 19 1.87 11.79 -0.18
N PHE A 20 1.66 10.80 -1.05
CA PHE A 20 1.37 9.43 -0.64
C PHE A 20 2.63 8.61 -0.84
N TRP A 21 3.16 8.02 0.22
CA TRP A 21 4.29 7.10 0.11
C TRP A 21 3.80 5.67 0.32
N HIS A 22 4.43 4.73 -0.42
CA HIS A 22 4.09 3.33 -0.36
C HIS A 22 5.26 2.48 -0.81
N TYR A 23 5.28 1.24 -0.37
CA TYR A 23 6.25 0.27 -0.84
C TYR A 23 5.68 -0.48 -2.04
N GLU A 24 6.49 -0.58 -3.10
CA GLU A 24 6.20 -1.41 -4.27
C GLU A 24 7.24 -2.51 -4.34
N HIS A 25 6.85 -3.67 -4.85
CA HIS A 25 7.75 -4.79 -5.04
C HIS A 25 8.21 -4.82 -6.49
N GLU A 26 9.49 -4.55 -6.72
CA GLU A 26 10.10 -4.50 -8.05
C GLU A 26 11.36 -5.36 -8.08
N ASN A 27 11.44 -6.29 -9.03
CA ASN A 27 12.64 -7.13 -9.24
C ASN A 27 13.18 -7.79 -7.97
N GLY A 28 12.28 -8.31 -7.13
CA GLY A 28 12.66 -8.96 -5.88
C GLY A 28 13.01 -8.01 -4.75
N ARG A 29 12.83 -6.70 -4.94
CA ARG A 29 13.15 -5.68 -3.94
C ARG A 29 11.90 -4.88 -3.56
N SER A 30 11.87 -4.45 -2.31
CA SER A 30 10.89 -3.45 -1.87
C SER A 30 11.44 -2.06 -2.13
N VAL A 31 10.71 -1.27 -2.90
CA VAL A 31 11.10 0.09 -3.27
C VAL A 31 10.06 1.04 -2.71
N ARG A 32 10.52 2.09 -2.03
CA ARG A 32 9.64 3.13 -1.53
C ARG A 32 9.37 4.15 -2.61
N ARG A 33 8.09 4.39 -2.88
CA ARG A 33 7.63 5.41 -3.82
C ARG A 33 6.91 6.52 -3.05
N GLU A 34 7.01 7.73 -3.54
CA GLU A 34 6.29 8.87 -2.99
C GLU A 34 5.71 9.67 -4.14
N ASP A 35 4.38 9.83 -4.15
CA ASP A 35 3.65 10.46 -5.23
C ASP A 35 2.89 11.68 -4.73
N TYR A 36 2.90 12.73 -5.53
CA TYR A 36 2.07 13.91 -5.27
C TYR A 36 0.59 13.56 -5.40
N VAL A 37 -0.20 14.02 -4.44
CA VAL A 37 -1.65 13.74 -4.42
C VAL A 37 -2.46 14.98 -4.70
N GLY A 38 -2.22 16.06 -3.96
CA GLY A 38 -2.99 17.29 -4.09
C GLY A 38 -2.78 18.20 -2.88
N ARG A 39 -3.55 19.28 -2.84
CA ARG A 39 -3.45 20.26 -1.75
C ARG A 39 -4.06 19.69 -0.47
N ALA A 40 -3.36 19.90 0.65
CA ALA A 40 -3.82 19.43 1.95
C ALA A 40 -5.03 20.22 2.49
N ASP A 41 -5.21 21.45 2.00
CA ASP A 41 -6.32 22.31 2.40
C ASP A 41 -7.57 22.14 1.54
N SER A 42 -7.56 21.22 0.58
CA SER A 42 -8.71 20.95 -0.29
C SER A 42 -9.36 19.63 0.06
N GLU A 43 -10.69 19.60 -0.05
CA GLU A 43 -11.43 18.35 0.14
C GLU A 43 -11.10 17.32 -0.93
N LYS A 44 -10.87 17.78 -2.16
CA LYS A 44 -10.47 16.92 -3.27
C LYS A 44 -9.13 16.23 -2.99
N GLY A 45 -8.15 16.97 -2.46
CA GLY A 45 -6.85 16.40 -2.10
C GLY A 45 -6.97 15.36 -1.00
N ARG A 46 -7.76 15.65 0.03
CA ARG A 46 -8.01 14.70 1.12
C ARG A 46 -8.71 13.43 0.65
N SER A 47 -9.74 13.58 -0.17
CA SER A 47 -10.48 12.45 -0.73
C SER A 47 -9.60 11.57 -1.60
N GLU A 48 -8.77 12.18 -2.44
CA GLU A 48 -7.83 11.45 -3.29
C GLU A 48 -6.80 10.68 -2.48
N LEU A 49 -6.27 11.28 -1.41
CA LEU A 49 -5.34 10.61 -0.52
C LEU A 49 -5.97 9.36 0.09
N LEU A 50 -7.18 9.49 0.63
CA LEU A 50 -7.89 8.37 1.25
C LEU A 50 -8.19 7.27 0.22
N ARG A 51 -8.56 7.65 -1.01
CA ARG A 51 -8.80 6.70 -2.09
C ARG A 51 -7.56 5.89 -2.43
N ARG A 52 -6.40 6.54 -2.52
CA ARG A 52 -5.12 5.86 -2.81
C ARG A 52 -4.73 4.92 -1.69
N MET A 53 -4.89 5.35 -0.44
CA MET A 53 -4.60 4.50 0.71
C MET A 53 -5.50 3.26 0.73
N ALA A 54 -6.80 3.43 0.50
CA ALA A 54 -7.74 2.31 0.45
C ALA A 54 -7.41 1.33 -0.67
N ALA A 55 -7.06 1.84 -1.85
CA ALA A 55 -6.67 1.00 -2.98
C ALA A 55 -5.41 0.20 -2.68
N TYR A 56 -4.42 0.81 -2.05
CA TYR A 56 -3.20 0.13 -1.64
C TYR A 56 -3.49 -0.98 -0.63
N HIS A 57 -4.31 -0.69 0.38
CA HIS A 57 -4.67 -1.67 1.41
C HIS A 57 -5.43 -2.86 0.81
N ARG A 58 -6.32 -2.62 -0.15
CA ARG A 58 -7.02 -3.71 -0.83
C ARG A 58 -6.06 -4.64 -1.58
N ARG A 59 -5.08 -4.07 -2.29
CA ARG A 59 -4.07 -4.87 -2.99
C ARG A 59 -3.21 -5.67 -2.01
N ALA A 60 -2.80 -5.04 -0.91
CA ALA A 60 -2.02 -5.71 0.13
C ALA A 60 -2.81 -6.85 0.76
N GLU A 61 -4.08 -6.63 1.05
CA GLU A 61 -4.95 -7.66 1.63
C GLU A 61 -5.13 -8.84 0.67
N GLN A 62 -5.32 -8.58 -0.62
CA GLN A 62 -5.41 -9.63 -1.63
C GLN A 62 -4.13 -10.45 -1.70
N GLU A 63 -2.98 -9.80 -1.60
CA GLU A 63 -1.70 -10.51 -1.57
C GLU A 63 -1.55 -11.38 -0.32
N PHE A 64 -1.93 -10.86 0.83
CA PHE A 64 -1.94 -11.67 2.07
C PHE A 64 -2.90 -12.85 1.97
N ALA A 65 -4.07 -12.64 1.38
CA ALA A 65 -5.04 -13.72 1.17
C ALA A 65 -4.46 -14.83 0.28
N ARG A 66 -3.78 -14.46 -0.81
CA ARG A 66 -3.10 -15.43 -1.68
C ARG A 66 -2.03 -16.22 -0.93
N ARG A 67 -1.26 -15.55 -0.09
CA ARG A 67 -0.22 -16.21 0.72
C ARG A 67 -0.83 -17.18 1.73
N ARG A 68 -1.91 -16.76 2.41
CA ARG A 68 -2.62 -17.64 3.34
C ARG A 68 -3.17 -18.88 2.63
N ALA A 69 -3.76 -18.71 1.45
CA ALA A 69 -4.28 -19.81 0.66
C ALA A 69 -3.18 -20.78 0.25
N ARG A 70 -2.02 -20.27 -0.16
CA ARG A 70 -0.86 -21.10 -0.53
C ARG A 70 -0.35 -21.90 0.65
N ILE A 71 -0.20 -21.28 1.80
CA ILE A 71 0.23 -21.96 3.04
C ILE A 71 -0.80 -22.99 3.45
N GLY A 72 -2.08 -22.65 3.41
CA GLY A 72 -3.16 -23.58 3.72
C GLY A 72 -3.15 -24.81 2.81
N GLY A 73 -2.89 -24.61 1.51
CA GLY A 73 -2.76 -25.71 0.56
C GLY A 73 -1.57 -26.63 0.89
N LEU A 74 -0.43 -26.06 1.26
CA LEU A 74 0.73 -26.83 1.68
C LEU A 74 0.46 -27.64 2.94
N VAL A 75 -0.17 -27.04 3.94
CA VAL A 75 -0.53 -27.73 5.18
C VAL A 75 -1.49 -28.88 4.90
N SER A 76 -2.51 -28.66 4.07
CA SER A 76 -3.47 -29.72 3.69
C SER A 76 -2.79 -30.86 2.96
N ALA A 77 -1.87 -30.56 2.03
CA ALA A 77 -1.11 -31.58 1.30
C ALA A 77 -0.25 -32.43 2.24
N MET A 78 0.39 -31.80 3.22
CA MET A 78 1.20 -32.52 4.23
C MET A 78 0.33 -33.39 5.10
N TYR A 79 -0.87 -32.95 5.43
CA TYR A 79 -1.80 -33.71 6.27
C TYR A 79 -2.36 -34.96 5.56
N THR A 80 -2.56 -34.87 4.25
CA THR A 80 -3.15 -35.98 3.45
C THR A 80 -2.13 -36.96 2.95
N SER A 81 -0.83 -36.64 3.01
CA SER A 81 0.25 -37.53 2.55
C SER A 81 0.65 -38.58 3.56
N THR A 82 0.04 -38.59 4.72
CA THR A 82 0.22 -39.65 5.72
C THR A 82 -0.83 -40.75 5.55
#